data_148c7d70bc239379464df9cbd2e174e1
#
_entry.id   148c7d70bc239379464df9cbd2e174e1
#
_cell.length_a   1.000
_cell.length_b   1.000
_cell.length_c   1.000
_cell.angle_alpha   90.00
_cell.angle_beta   90.00
_cell.angle_gamma   90.00
#
_symmetry.space_group_name_H-M   'P 1'
#
loop_
_entity.id
_entity.type
_entity.pdbx_description
1 polymer ?
#
loop_
_entity_poly.entity_id
_entity_poly.type
_entity_poly.pdbx_seq_one_letter_code
_entity_poly.pdbx_strand_id
1 'polypeptide(L)'
;MSNISINNAIPENALERQLYFIEKCKEHVAQLKKELNRPLLCCTQTFGCQMNARDSEKLLGILEEIGYTPTDSEEADIVVYNTCTVRENANLRVYGRLGQLSKIKEKNPHMVIALCGCMMQEPDVVEKIRKSYKFVDVIFGTFNIFKIAELLYTHWQQAGQIIDIWDSTKDVVEELPTQRKFPFKSGVNIMYGCNNFCSYCIVPYVRGREKSREPKEIVREIERLVDDGVKEVMLLGQNVNSYGNTFEEPFSFAQ
;
A
#
# COMPACT_ATOMS: atom_id res chain seq x y z
N MET A 1 -3.37 -7.27 39.88
CA MET A 1 -3.98 -6.34 38.96
C MET A 1 -2.94 -5.24 38.70
N SER A 2 -2.06 -5.44 37.73
CA SER A 2 -1.02 -4.48 37.36
C SER A 2 -1.57 -3.55 36.32
N ASN A 3 -1.75 -2.29 36.71
CA ASN A 3 -2.04 -1.19 35.79
C ASN A 3 -0.87 -1.02 34.79
N ILE A 4 -1.01 -1.52 33.59
CA ILE A 4 -0.17 -1.14 32.47
C ILE A 4 -0.63 0.26 32.07
N SER A 5 0.10 1.28 32.52
CA SER A 5 -0.04 2.62 31.97
C SER A 5 0.36 2.56 30.49
N ILE A 6 -0.62 2.61 29.61
CA ILE A 6 -0.39 2.73 28.16
C ILE A 6 0.29 4.08 27.94
N ASN A 7 1.58 4.04 27.65
CA ASN A 7 2.35 5.20 27.26
C ASN A 7 1.77 5.69 25.91
N ASN A 8 1.10 6.83 25.89
CA ASN A 8 0.43 7.41 24.71
C ASN A 8 1.42 7.97 23.66
N ALA A 9 2.69 7.65 23.75
CA ALA A 9 3.68 8.07 22.77
C ALA A 9 3.58 7.20 21.50
N ILE A 10 3.56 7.85 20.33
CA ILE A 10 3.58 7.17 19.04
C ILE A 10 4.92 6.42 18.90
N PRO A 11 4.93 5.11 18.62
CA PRO A 11 6.15 4.34 18.49
C PRO A 11 7.10 4.85 17.40
N GLU A 12 8.41 4.74 17.61
CA GLU A 12 9.43 5.12 16.61
C GLU A 12 9.69 3.99 15.61
N ASN A 13 9.58 2.73 16.04
CA ASN A 13 9.72 1.57 15.15
C ASN A 13 8.60 1.56 14.10
N ALA A 14 8.96 1.39 12.83
CA ALA A 14 8.03 1.52 11.72
C ALA A 14 6.85 0.52 11.78
N LEU A 15 7.09 -0.75 12.14
CA LEU A 15 6.04 -1.76 12.28
C LEU A 15 5.11 -1.44 13.46
N GLU A 16 5.67 -1.21 14.66
CA GLU A 16 4.90 -0.89 15.86
C GLU A 16 4.06 0.38 15.67
N ARG A 17 4.62 1.36 14.99
CA ARG A 17 3.93 2.60 14.62
C ARG A 17 2.71 2.32 13.75
N GLN A 18 2.82 1.46 12.73
CA GLN A 18 1.67 1.14 11.89
C GLN A 18 0.62 0.31 12.63
N LEU A 19 1.03 -0.63 13.49
CA LEU A 19 0.10 -1.37 14.36
C LEU A 19 -0.65 -0.42 15.31
N TYR A 20 0.03 0.56 15.89
CA TYR A 20 -0.61 1.61 16.69
C TYR A 20 -1.70 2.37 15.91
N PHE A 21 -1.39 2.80 14.68
CA PHE A 21 -2.37 3.52 13.86
C PHE A 21 -3.50 2.62 13.35
N ILE A 22 -3.25 1.33 13.10
CA ILE A 22 -4.31 0.36 12.80
C ILE A 22 -5.32 0.31 13.95
N GLU A 23 -4.86 0.21 15.21
CA GLU A 23 -5.76 0.22 16.37
C GLU A 23 -6.55 1.53 16.50
N LYS A 24 -5.89 2.68 16.27
CA LYS A 24 -6.59 3.98 16.26
C LYS A 24 -7.64 4.09 15.16
N CYS A 25 -7.36 3.54 14.00
CA CYS A 25 -8.31 3.48 12.90
C CYS A 25 -9.50 2.55 13.22
N LYS A 26 -9.28 1.41 13.91
CA LYS A 26 -10.35 0.51 14.36
C LYS A 26 -11.38 1.25 15.23
N GLU A 27 -10.90 2.06 16.17
CA GLU A 27 -11.77 2.87 17.03
C GLU A 27 -12.66 3.80 16.20
N HIS A 28 -12.08 4.52 15.25
CA HIS A 28 -12.80 5.45 14.36
C HIS A 28 -13.83 4.74 13.47
N VAL A 29 -13.40 3.65 12.81
CA VAL A 29 -14.27 2.85 11.92
C VAL A 29 -15.42 2.20 12.68
N ALA A 30 -15.18 1.70 13.91
CA ALA A 30 -16.23 1.15 14.75
C ALA A 30 -17.28 2.20 15.13
N GLN A 31 -16.87 3.44 15.41
CA GLN A 31 -17.78 4.54 15.66
C GLN A 31 -18.59 4.89 14.41
N LEU A 32 -17.94 5.04 13.25
CA LEU A 32 -18.61 5.39 12.00
C LEU A 32 -19.62 4.31 11.56
N LYS A 33 -19.32 3.02 11.78
CA LYS A 33 -20.26 1.90 11.57
C LYS A 33 -21.54 2.04 12.41
N LYS A 34 -21.40 2.47 13.66
CA LYS A 34 -22.55 2.70 14.55
C LYS A 34 -23.39 3.90 14.09
N GLU A 35 -22.72 4.99 13.72
CA GLU A 35 -23.39 6.21 13.25
C GLU A 35 -24.18 5.98 11.96
N LEU A 36 -23.59 5.25 11.00
CA LEU A 36 -24.23 4.95 9.71
C LEU A 36 -25.14 3.72 9.76
N ASN A 37 -25.12 2.96 10.86
CA ASN A 37 -25.89 1.72 11.07
C ASN A 37 -25.76 0.71 9.92
N ARG A 38 -24.54 0.57 9.38
CA ARG A 38 -24.22 -0.41 8.32
C ARG A 38 -22.72 -0.78 8.33
N PRO A 39 -22.34 -1.90 7.71
CA PRO A 39 -20.94 -2.18 7.46
C PRO A 39 -20.32 -1.12 6.54
N LEU A 40 -19.02 -0.83 6.74
CA LEU A 40 -18.24 0.02 5.86
C LEU A 40 -17.48 -0.84 4.86
N LEU A 41 -17.48 -0.44 3.60
CA LEU A 41 -16.90 -1.18 2.49
C LEU A 41 -15.56 -0.56 2.06
N CYS A 42 -14.61 -1.41 1.63
CA CYS A 42 -13.37 -0.97 0.99
C CYS A 42 -13.17 -1.61 -0.38
N CYS A 43 -12.67 -0.82 -1.33
CA CYS A 43 -12.33 -1.27 -2.67
C CYS A 43 -10.87 -0.88 -2.99
N THR A 44 -10.07 -1.84 -3.42
CA THR A 44 -8.70 -1.59 -3.88
C THR A 44 -8.58 -2.00 -5.35
N GLN A 45 -8.27 -1.03 -6.21
CA GLN A 45 -8.07 -1.25 -7.65
C GLN A 45 -6.58 -1.14 -8.01
N THR A 46 -6.07 -2.13 -8.71
CA THR A 46 -4.67 -2.20 -9.13
C THR A 46 -4.53 -1.85 -10.60
N PHE A 47 -3.80 -0.78 -10.89
CA PHE A 47 -3.44 -0.36 -12.25
C PHE A 47 -1.95 -0.60 -12.47
N GLY A 48 -1.50 -1.86 -12.53
CA GLY A 48 -0.05 -2.05 -12.57
C GLY A 48 0.44 -3.47 -12.81
N CYS A 49 1.64 -3.71 -12.32
CA CYS A 49 2.35 -4.98 -12.41
C CYS A 49 2.04 -5.87 -11.18
N GLN A 50 2.70 -7.04 -11.13
CA GLN A 50 2.52 -7.98 -10.01
C GLN A 50 2.98 -7.42 -8.66
N MET A 51 4.01 -6.55 -8.64
CA MET A 51 4.36 -5.87 -7.39
C MET A 51 3.26 -4.93 -6.90
N ASN A 52 2.63 -4.16 -7.81
CA ASN A 52 1.45 -3.38 -7.43
C ASN A 52 0.31 -4.29 -6.94
N ALA A 53 0.12 -5.47 -7.54
CA ALA A 53 -0.88 -6.41 -7.05
C ALA A 53 -0.56 -6.87 -5.61
N ARG A 54 0.71 -7.20 -5.32
CA ARG A 54 1.14 -7.55 -3.97
C ARG A 54 1.00 -6.37 -2.99
N ASP A 55 1.35 -5.16 -3.41
CA ASP A 55 1.14 -3.95 -2.62
C ASP A 55 -0.36 -3.76 -2.31
N SER A 56 -1.25 -4.03 -3.27
CA SER A 56 -2.71 -3.93 -3.08
C SER A 56 -3.25 -4.98 -2.11
N GLU A 57 -2.69 -6.19 -2.08
CA GLU A 57 -3.04 -7.21 -1.08
C GLU A 57 -2.71 -6.76 0.35
N LYS A 58 -1.58 -6.05 0.54
CA LYS A 58 -1.22 -5.44 1.84
C LYS A 58 -2.18 -4.32 2.21
N LEU A 59 -2.47 -3.42 1.28
CA LEU A 59 -3.42 -2.33 1.50
C LEU A 59 -4.80 -2.87 1.89
N LEU A 60 -5.29 -3.89 1.18
CA LEU A 60 -6.57 -4.51 1.48
C LEU A 60 -6.58 -5.20 2.84
N GLY A 61 -5.50 -5.93 3.19
CA GLY A 61 -5.37 -6.57 4.49
C GLY A 61 -5.37 -5.57 5.65
N ILE A 62 -4.69 -4.43 5.50
CA ILE A 62 -4.70 -3.36 6.51
C ILE A 62 -6.12 -2.76 6.64
N LEU A 63 -6.81 -2.51 5.54
CA LEU A 63 -8.18 -1.97 5.57
C LEU A 63 -9.18 -2.95 6.19
N GLU A 64 -9.04 -4.24 5.92
CA GLU A 64 -9.85 -5.29 6.55
C GLU A 64 -9.57 -5.39 8.05
N GLU A 65 -8.29 -5.33 8.46
CA GLU A 65 -7.89 -5.30 9.87
C GLU A 65 -8.43 -4.07 10.62
N ILE A 66 -8.49 -2.90 9.97
CA ILE A 66 -9.12 -1.70 10.51
C ILE A 66 -10.63 -1.89 10.69
N GLY A 67 -11.24 -2.81 9.95
CA GLY A 67 -12.65 -3.19 10.10
C GLY A 67 -13.50 -2.90 8.86
N TYR A 68 -12.95 -2.53 7.73
CA TYR A 68 -13.72 -2.47 6.48
C TYR A 68 -14.01 -3.87 5.94
N THR A 69 -15.07 -3.99 5.14
CA THR A 69 -15.41 -5.22 4.42
C THR A 69 -15.02 -5.05 2.95
N PRO A 70 -14.18 -5.95 2.39
CA PRO A 70 -13.78 -5.88 0.99
C PRO A 70 -14.95 -5.99 0.01
N THR A 71 -14.87 -5.22 -1.09
CA THR A 71 -15.81 -5.27 -2.22
C THR A 71 -15.09 -4.93 -3.52
N ASP A 72 -15.61 -5.43 -4.64
CA ASP A 72 -15.16 -5.05 -5.98
C ASP A 72 -15.82 -3.77 -6.50
N SER A 73 -16.86 -3.27 -5.80
CA SER A 73 -17.58 -2.06 -6.16
C SER A 73 -16.83 -0.80 -5.73
N GLU A 74 -16.74 0.18 -6.62
CA GLU A 74 -16.23 1.52 -6.31
C GLU A 74 -17.26 2.39 -5.53
N GLU A 75 -18.48 1.91 -5.33
CA GLU A 75 -19.45 2.49 -4.39
C GLU A 75 -19.14 2.04 -2.95
N ALA A 76 -17.90 2.20 -2.53
CA ALA A 76 -17.38 1.83 -1.23
C ALA A 76 -17.12 3.07 -0.36
N ASP A 77 -16.93 2.88 0.94
CA ASP A 77 -16.61 3.97 1.87
C ASP A 77 -15.15 4.39 1.82
N ILE A 78 -14.28 3.49 1.36
CA ILE A 78 -12.91 3.81 0.98
C ILE A 78 -12.55 3.13 -0.34
N VAL A 79 -12.00 3.92 -1.27
CA VAL A 79 -11.48 3.43 -2.54
C VAL A 79 -10.00 3.78 -2.66
N VAL A 80 -9.17 2.78 -2.85
CA VAL A 80 -7.72 2.92 -3.02
C VAL A 80 -7.34 2.54 -4.45
N TYR A 81 -6.75 3.46 -5.20
CA TYR A 81 -6.15 3.20 -6.50
C TYR A 81 -4.64 3.05 -6.35
N ASN A 82 -4.15 1.83 -6.53
CA ASN A 82 -2.73 1.55 -6.62
C ASN A 82 -2.29 1.62 -8.08
N THR A 83 -1.53 2.65 -8.40
CA THR A 83 -1.30 3.14 -9.75
C THR A 83 0.09 2.78 -10.28
N CYS A 84 0.23 2.76 -11.61
CA CYS A 84 1.46 2.44 -12.32
C CYS A 84 1.80 3.55 -13.31
N THR A 85 3.09 3.82 -13.50
CA THR A 85 3.56 4.81 -14.48
C THR A 85 4.27 4.19 -15.70
N VAL A 86 4.50 2.86 -15.68
CA VAL A 86 5.21 2.18 -16.79
C VAL A 86 4.41 2.17 -18.09
N ARG A 87 3.10 2.33 -18.02
CA ARG A 87 2.19 2.28 -19.18
C ARG A 87 1.35 3.55 -19.22
N GLU A 88 1.54 4.38 -20.24
CA GLU A 88 0.78 5.63 -20.44
C GLU A 88 -0.74 5.43 -20.39
N ASN A 89 -1.24 4.34 -20.99
CA ASN A 89 -2.65 3.98 -20.93
C ASN A 89 -3.17 3.71 -19.51
N ALA A 90 -2.30 3.38 -18.54
CA ALA A 90 -2.71 3.20 -17.15
C ALA A 90 -3.08 4.55 -16.52
N ASN A 91 -2.30 5.60 -16.79
CA ASN A 91 -2.56 6.95 -16.29
C ASN A 91 -3.89 7.51 -16.81
N LEU A 92 -4.17 7.34 -18.10
CA LEU A 92 -5.43 7.79 -18.71
C LEU A 92 -6.65 7.09 -18.08
N ARG A 93 -6.55 5.79 -17.80
CA ARG A 93 -7.62 5.04 -17.10
C ARG A 93 -7.86 5.57 -15.70
N VAL A 94 -6.80 5.88 -14.95
CA VAL A 94 -6.91 6.45 -13.59
C VAL A 94 -7.67 7.77 -13.63
N TYR A 95 -7.30 8.69 -14.52
CA TYR A 95 -7.99 9.99 -14.64
C TYR A 95 -9.46 9.84 -15.03
N GLY A 96 -9.78 8.94 -15.98
CA GLY A 96 -11.16 8.68 -16.37
C GLY A 96 -12.02 8.14 -15.21
N ARG A 97 -11.47 7.22 -14.42
CA ARG A 97 -12.16 6.64 -13.26
C ARG A 97 -12.27 7.63 -12.10
N LEU A 98 -11.30 8.52 -11.88
CA LEU A 98 -11.39 9.59 -10.90
C LEU A 98 -12.60 10.50 -11.12
N GLY A 99 -12.91 10.81 -12.40
CA GLY A 99 -14.12 11.57 -12.72
C GLY A 99 -15.43 10.86 -12.36
N GLN A 100 -15.44 9.51 -12.35
CA GLN A 100 -16.58 8.73 -11.87
C GLN A 100 -16.64 8.71 -10.34
N LEU A 101 -15.49 8.53 -9.66
CA LEU A 101 -15.42 8.54 -8.20
C LEU A 101 -15.87 9.88 -7.60
N SER A 102 -15.61 11.00 -8.26
CA SER A 102 -16.12 12.30 -7.82
C SER A 102 -17.64 12.30 -7.67
N LYS A 103 -18.36 11.76 -8.67
CA LYS A 103 -19.83 11.66 -8.64
C LYS A 103 -20.35 10.68 -7.58
N ILE A 104 -19.60 9.61 -7.29
CA ILE A 104 -19.95 8.68 -6.22
C ILE A 104 -19.75 9.36 -4.87
N LYS A 105 -18.64 10.06 -4.68
CA LYS A 105 -18.33 10.79 -3.43
C LYS A 105 -19.34 11.89 -3.13
N GLU A 106 -19.88 12.57 -4.14
CA GLU A 106 -20.96 13.55 -3.95
C GLU A 106 -22.19 12.94 -3.26
N LYS A 107 -22.46 11.64 -3.49
CA LYS A 107 -23.56 10.90 -2.87
C LYS A 107 -23.18 10.27 -1.53
N ASN A 108 -21.89 10.02 -1.30
CA ASN A 108 -21.36 9.49 -0.05
C ASN A 108 -20.26 10.41 0.50
N PRO A 109 -20.61 11.47 1.26
CA PRO A 109 -19.63 12.44 1.77
C PRO A 109 -18.58 11.85 2.73
N HIS A 110 -18.83 10.67 3.31
CA HIS A 110 -17.89 9.96 4.18
C HIS A 110 -16.85 9.13 3.39
N MET A 111 -17.04 9.02 2.07
CA MET A 111 -16.14 8.26 1.21
C MET A 111 -14.73 8.86 1.22
N VAL A 112 -13.73 8.02 1.42
CA VAL A 112 -12.31 8.37 1.30
C VAL A 112 -11.77 7.83 -0.02
N ILE A 113 -11.10 8.70 -0.79
CA ILE A 113 -10.43 8.33 -2.04
C ILE A 113 -8.92 8.48 -1.84
N ALA A 114 -8.20 7.37 -1.97
CA ALA A 114 -6.75 7.32 -1.83
C ALA A 114 -6.06 6.92 -3.14
N LEU A 115 -4.98 7.59 -3.48
CA LEU A 115 -4.12 7.28 -4.62
C LEU A 115 -2.72 6.91 -4.14
N CYS A 116 -2.18 5.81 -4.64
CA CYS A 116 -0.81 5.39 -4.34
C CYS A 116 -0.13 4.71 -5.51
N GLY A 117 1.10 4.26 -5.28
CA GLY A 117 1.88 3.51 -6.26
C GLY A 117 2.81 4.36 -7.11
N CYS A 118 3.36 3.75 -8.16
CA CYS A 118 4.45 4.34 -8.95
C CYS A 118 4.10 5.69 -9.60
N MET A 119 2.85 5.88 -10.03
CA MET A 119 2.39 7.11 -10.64
C MET A 119 2.47 8.30 -9.64
N MET A 120 2.34 8.04 -8.36
CA MET A 120 2.43 9.07 -7.31
C MET A 120 3.87 9.44 -6.95
N GLN A 121 4.88 8.83 -7.58
CA GLN A 121 6.28 9.25 -7.49
C GLN A 121 6.65 10.29 -8.56
N GLU A 122 5.74 10.64 -9.47
CA GLU A 122 5.95 11.65 -10.50
C GLU A 122 5.45 13.03 -10.02
N PRO A 123 6.34 14.03 -9.77
CA PRO A 123 5.94 15.31 -9.22
C PRO A 123 4.87 16.04 -10.03
N ASP A 124 4.98 16.02 -11.36
CA ASP A 124 4.01 16.67 -12.27
C ASP A 124 2.61 16.06 -12.17
N VAL A 125 2.55 14.73 -12.00
CA VAL A 125 1.29 14.01 -11.81
C VAL A 125 0.65 14.37 -10.48
N VAL A 126 1.44 14.37 -9.40
CA VAL A 126 0.97 14.74 -8.06
C VAL A 126 0.44 16.17 -8.04
N GLU A 127 1.18 17.10 -8.65
CA GLU A 127 0.76 18.49 -8.74
C GLU A 127 -0.53 18.67 -9.55
N LYS A 128 -0.69 17.93 -10.65
CA LYS A 128 -1.93 17.89 -11.43
C LYS A 128 -3.10 17.37 -10.58
N ILE A 129 -2.90 16.29 -9.80
CA ILE A 129 -3.95 15.74 -8.95
C ILE A 129 -4.28 16.74 -7.85
N ARG A 130 -3.30 17.32 -7.18
CA ARG A 130 -3.46 18.34 -6.15
C ARG A 130 -4.32 19.53 -6.63
N LYS A 131 -4.10 20.00 -7.85
CA LYS A 131 -4.81 21.15 -8.42
C LYS A 131 -6.21 20.81 -8.93
N SER A 132 -6.35 19.68 -9.65
CA SER A 132 -7.54 19.39 -10.45
C SER A 132 -8.48 18.34 -9.83
N TYR A 133 -8.01 17.56 -8.83
CA TYR A 133 -8.77 16.48 -8.21
C TYR A 133 -8.83 16.65 -6.68
N LYS A 134 -9.32 17.81 -6.24
CA LYS A 134 -9.39 18.19 -4.82
C LYS A 134 -10.25 17.26 -3.97
N PHE A 135 -11.06 16.43 -4.58
CA PHE A 135 -11.89 15.42 -3.94
C PHE A 135 -11.13 14.13 -3.57
N VAL A 136 -9.88 13.96 -4.05
CA VAL A 136 -8.98 12.92 -3.58
C VAL A 136 -8.46 13.31 -2.21
N ASP A 137 -8.54 12.40 -1.26
CA ASP A 137 -8.26 12.71 0.15
C ASP A 137 -6.83 12.40 0.55
N VAL A 138 -6.27 11.27 0.05
CA VAL A 138 -4.95 10.80 0.46
C VAL A 138 -4.11 10.44 -0.77
N ILE A 139 -2.88 10.95 -0.84
CA ILE A 139 -1.92 10.68 -1.91
C ILE A 139 -0.60 10.26 -1.29
N PHE A 140 -0.09 9.07 -1.64
CA PHE A 140 1.16 8.56 -1.10
C PHE A 140 1.93 7.72 -2.12
N GLY A 141 3.25 7.61 -1.92
CA GLY A 141 4.15 6.95 -2.87
C GLY A 141 4.30 5.45 -2.66
N THR A 142 5.21 4.85 -3.43
CA THR A 142 5.58 3.43 -3.32
C THR A 142 6.42 3.14 -2.08
N PHE A 143 7.19 4.11 -1.61
CA PHE A 143 8.14 3.92 -0.50
C PHE A 143 7.48 3.94 0.87
N ASN A 144 6.26 4.45 0.98
CA ASN A 144 5.50 4.55 2.21
C ASN A 144 4.11 3.92 2.12
N ILE A 145 3.95 2.91 1.26
CA ILE A 145 2.66 2.24 1.02
C ILE A 145 2.10 1.60 2.30
N PHE A 146 2.98 1.16 3.19
CA PHE A 146 2.64 0.57 4.47
C PHE A 146 2.00 1.57 5.45
N LYS A 147 2.09 2.89 5.20
CA LYS A 147 1.58 3.95 6.08
C LYS A 147 0.10 4.24 5.92
N ILE A 148 -0.65 3.49 5.15
CA ILE A 148 -2.05 3.81 4.86
C ILE A 148 -2.89 4.05 6.12
N ALA A 149 -2.69 3.27 7.19
CA ALA A 149 -3.41 3.47 8.45
C ALA A 149 -3.08 4.82 9.10
N GLU A 150 -1.80 5.19 9.17
CA GLU A 150 -1.35 6.49 9.67
C GLU A 150 -1.92 7.65 8.85
N LEU A 151 -1.92 7.53 7.52
CA LEU A 151 -2.42 8.55 6.61
C LEU A 151 -3.94 8.72 6.71
N LEU A 152 -4.69 7.64 6.85
CA LEU A 152 -6.14 7.67 7.10
C LEU A 152 -6.45 8.34 8.44
N TYR A 153 -5.76 7.94 9.50
CA TYR A 153 -5.93 8.58 10.80
C TYR A 153 -5.65 10.08 10.75
N THR A 154 -4.56 10.47 10.07
CA THR A 154 -4.22 11.87 9.87
C THR A 154 -5.30 12.62 9.09
N HIS A 155 -5.84 12.02 8.03
CA HIS A 155 -6.94 12.59 7.23
C HIS A 155 -8.19 12.88 8.09
N TRP A 156 -8.55 11.96 8.97
CA TRP A 156 -9.72 12.17 9.85
C TRP A 156 -9.50 13.23 10.95
N GLN A 157 -8.22 13.51 11.29
CA GLN A 157 -7.90 14.53 12.31
C GLN A 157 -7.78 15.95 11.75
N GLN A 158 -7.57 16.11 10.46
CA GLN A 158 -7.36 17.42 9.83
C GLN A 158 -8.11 17.53 8.50
N ALA A 159 -8.58 18.74 8.20
CA ALA A 159 -9.25 19.01 6.94
C ALA A 159 -8.22 19.08 5.78
N GLY A 160 -8.64 18.64 4.60
CA GLY A 160 -7.91 18.79 3.37
C GLY A 160 -7.26 17.52 2.87
N GLN A 161 -6.53 17.65 1.77
CA GLN A 161 -5.86 16.57 1.07
C GLN A 161 -4.54 16.24 1.79
N ILE A 162 -4.33 14.98 2.13
CA ILE A 162 -3.07 14.48 2.69
C ILE A 162 -2.16 14.05 1.55
N ILE A 163 -0.97 14.61 1.47
CA ILE A 163 0.04 14.24 0.48
C ILE A 163 1.32 13.88 1.25
N ASP A 164 1.68 12.61 1.24
CA ASP A 164 2.89 12.09 1.90
C ASP A 164 3.64 11.17 0.92
N ILE A 165 4.60 11.72 0.22
CA ILE A 165 5.39 11.02 -0.79
C ILE A 165 6.85 11.04 -0.38
N TRP A 166 7.41 9.85 -0.23
CA TRP A 166 8.82 9.68 0.12
C TRP A 166 9.65 9.43 -1.13
N ASP A 167 10.83 10.04 -1.19
CA ASP A 167 11.79 9.83 -2.28
C ASP A 167 12.56 8.51 -2.12
N SER A 168 12.63 7.99 -0.91
CA SER A 168 13.29 6.72 -0.57
C SER A 168 12.85 6.23 0.80
N THR A 169 13.09 4.95 1.09
CA THR A 169 12.95 4.41 2.46
C THR A 169 14.04 3.38 2.75
N LYS A 170 14.48 3.35 4.00
CA LYS A 170 15.30 2.26 4.55
C LYS A 170 14.44 1.15 5.13
N ASP A 171 13.18 1.47 5.48
CA ASP A 171 12.26 0.54 6.12
C ASP A 171 11.65 -0.41 5.09
N VAL A 172 11.64 -1.68 5.43
CA VAL A 172 10.89 -2.73 4.74
C VAL A 172 9.93 -3.31 5.76
N VAL A 173 8.66 -2.94 5.65
CA VAL A 173 7.62 -3.38 6.58
C VAL A 173 6.77 -4.43 5.88
N GLU A 174 7.06 -5.71 6.15
CA GLU A 174 6.40 -6.86 5.49
C GLU A 174 5.42 -7.60 6.39
N GLU A 175 5.53 -7.44 7.72
CA GLU A 175 4.73 -8.19 8.70
C GLU A 175 3.35 -7.56 8.99
N LEU A 176 2.87 -6.69 8.11
CA LEU A 176 1.52 -6.12 8.19
C LEU A 176 0.46 -7.09 7.65
N PRO A 177 -0.80 -6.95 8.08
CA PRO A 177 -1.91 -7.73 7.57
C PRO A 177 -1.97 -7.71 6.04
N THR A 178 -2.25 -8.87 5.45
CA THR A 178 -2.29 -9.03 3.99
C THR A 178 -3.48 -9.89 3.60
N GLN A 179 -4.31 -9.40 2.67
CA GLN A 179 -5.43 -10.16 2.11
C GLN A 179 -5.07 -10.65 0.71
N ARG A 180 -4.83 -11.94 0.58
CA ARG A 180 -4.49 -12.57 -0.70
C ARG A 180 -5.71 -12.64 -1.62
N LYS A 181 -5.48 -12.34 -2.90
CA LYS A 181 -6.51 -12.50 -3.93
C LYS A 181 -6.86 -13.97 -4.18
N PHE A 182 -5.88 -14.87 -4.09
CA PHE A 182 -6.06 -16.30 -4.31
C PHE A 182 -5.61 -17.09 -3.08
N PRO A 183 -6.41 -18.06 -2.59
CA PRO A 183 -6.05 -18.83 -1.40
C PRO A 183 -4.86 -19.76 -1.62
N PHE A 184 -4.65 -20.25 -2.84
CA PHE A 184 -3.59 -21.22 -3.19
C PHE A 184 -2.33 -20.60 -3.78
N LYS A 185 -2.31 -19.27 -4.05
CA LYS A 185 -1.22 -18.58 -4.72
C LYS A 185 -0.88 -17.26 -4.02
N SER A 186 0.43 -16.97 -3.90
CA SER A 186 0.91 -15.70 -3.34
C SER A 186 2.14 -15.19 -4.08
N GLY A 187 2.29 -13.85 -4.13
CA GLY A 187 3.55 -13.20 -4.47
C GLY A 187 4.36 -12.93 -3.22
N VAL A 188 5.67 -13.10 -3.29
CA VAL A 188 6.61 -12.74 -2.23
C VAL A 188 7.66 -11.80 -2.81
N ASN A 189 7.71 -10.58 -2.31
CA ASN A 189 8.75 -9.64 -2.70
C ASN A 189 10.07 -10.12 -2.10
N ILE A 190 11.07 -10.39 -2.94
CA ILE A 190 12.42 -10.77 -2.48
C ILE A 190 13.37 -9.59 -2.55
N MET A 191 13.06 -8.60 -3.38
CA MET A 191 13.84 -7.38 -3.53
C MET A 191 12.99 -6.23 -4.07
N TYR A 192 13.47 -5.02 -3.91
CA TYR A 192 12.89 -3.79 -4.41
C TYR A 192 13.89 -3.01 -5.24
N GLY A 193 13.39 -2.17 -6.16
CA GLY A 193 14.20 -1.26 -6.96
C GLY A 193 15.06 -1.93 -8.02
N CYS A 194 15.81 -1.12 -8.77
CA CYS A 194 16.68 -1.60 -9.84
C CYS A 194 17.84 -0.61 -10.07
N ASN A 195 19.06 -1.13 -10.21
CA ASN A 195 20.28 -0.35 -10.46
C ASN A 195 20.70 -0.29 -11.94
N ASN A 196 19.93 -0.91 -12.85
CA ASN A 196 20.35 -1.00 -14.26
C ASN A 196 20.24 0.34 -15.00
N PHE A 197 19.35 1.26 -14.61
CA PHE A 197 19.17 2.58 -15.24
C PHE A 197 19.11 2.53 -16.76
N CYS A 198 18.42 1.53 -17.32
CA CYS A 198 18.18 1.44 -18.76
C CYS A 198 17.55 2.74 -19.28
N SER A 199 17.98 3.22 -20.45
CA SER A 199 17.64 4.57 -20.97
C SER A 199 16.13 4.87 -21.09
N TYR A 200 15.31 3.84 -21.21
CA TYR A 200 13.84 3.95 -21.34
C TYR A 200 13.07 3.60 -20.06
N CYS A 201 13.77 3.28 -18.96
CA CYS A 201 13.14 2.68 -17.78
C CYS A 201 12.94 3.66 -16.64
N ILE A 202 11.68 3.84 -16.23
CA ILE A 202 11.30 4.70 -15.11
C ILE A 202 11.52 4.04 -13.73
N VAL A 203 11.68 2.71 -13.68
CA VAL A 203 11.70 1.93 -12.42
C VAL A 203 12.67 2.46 -11.36
N PRO A 204 13.96 2.76 -11.67
CA PRO A 204 14.88 3.28 -10.67
C PRO A 204 14.41 4.58 -9.98
N TYR A 205 13.60 5.37 -10.66
CA TYR A 205 13.10 6.66 -10.17
C TYR A 205 11.83 6.52 -9.32
N VAL A 206 11.02 5.49 -9.58
CA VAL A 206 9.72 5.30 -8.90
C VAL A 206 9.70 4.12 -7.92
N ARG A 207 10.71 3.25 -7.95
CA ARG A 207 10.90 2.10 -7.04
C ARG A 207 12.28 2.13 -6.34
N GLY A 208 13.13 3.10 -6.68
CA GLY A 208 14.42 3.33 -6.06
C GLY A 208 15.53 2.37 -6.48
N ARG A 209 16.62 2.44 -5.73
CA ARG A 209 17.78 1.57 -5.86
C ARG A 209 17.47 0.15 -5.40
N GLU A 210 18.24 -0.81 -5.90
CA GLU A 210 18.13 -2.20 -5.46
C GLU A 210 18.30 -2.34 -3.96
N LYS A 211 17.39 -3.11 -3.36
CA LYS A 211 17.43 -3.52 -1.96
C LYS A 211 16.91 -4.95 -1.87
N SER A 212 17.77 -5.89 -1.53
CA SER A 212 17.39 -7.29 -1.27
C SER A 212 16.85 -7.43 0.14
N ARG A 213 15.84 -8.29 0.31
CA ARG A 213 15.35 -8.72 1.62
C ARG A 213 16.20 -9.87 2.15
N GLU A 214 16.31 -9.95 3.45
CA GLU A 214 17.03 -11.01 4.12
C GLU A 214 16.44 -12.40 3.77
N PRO A 215 17.29 -13.39 3.37
CA PRO A 215 16.80 -14.71 3.00
C PRO A 215 15.95 -15.38 4.07
N LYS A 216 16.33 -15.22 5.33
CA LYS A 216 15.61 -15.80 6.48
C LYS A 216 14.18 -15.23 6.62
N GLU A 217 13.98 -13.95 6.32
CA GLU A 217 12.66 -13.33 6.35
C GLU A 217 11.77 -13.85 5.22
N ILE A 218 12.35 -14.00 4.02
CA ILE A 218 11.65 -14.55 2.85
C ILE A 218 11.20 -15.99 3.13
N VAL A 219 12.10 -16.83 3.66
CA VAL A 219 11.79 -18.23 3.99
C VAL A 219 10.67 -18.30 5.04
N ARG A 220 10.75 -17.51 6.11
CA ARG A 220 9.69 -17.46 7.14
C ARG A 220 8.34 -17.02 6.56
N GLU A 221 8.34 -16.06 5.63
CA GLU A 221 7.10 -15.64 4.97
C GLU A 221 6.54 -16.79 4.13
N ILE A 222 7.38 -17.51 3.38
CA ILE A 222 6.96 -18.66 2.58
C ILE A 222 6.44 -19.79 3.46
N GLU A 223 7.10 -20.11 4.57
CA GLU A 223 6.64 -21.11 5.55
C GLU A 223 5.22 -20.79 6.05
N ARG A 224 4.97 -19.56 6.48
CA ARG A 224 3.62 -19.11 6.89
C ARG A 224 2.59 -19.27 5.76
N LEU A 225 2.97 -18.94 4.52
CA LEU A 225 2.10 -19.10 3.36
C LEU A 225 1.77 -20.57 3.09
N VAL A 226 2.74 -21.46 3.24
CA VAL A 226 2.55 -22.92 3.09
C VAL A 226 1.61 -23.45 4.18
N ASP A 227 1.79 -23.04 5.42
CA ASP A 227 0.92 -23.39 6.54
C ASP A 227 -0.53 -22.93 6.30
N ASP A 228 -0.71 -21.76 5.67
CA ASP A 228 -2.00 -21.22 5.22
C ASP A 228 -2.56 -21.89 3.94
N GLY A 229 -1.90 -22.93 3.43
CA GLY A 229 -2.37 -23.73 2.29
C GLY A 229 -1.97 -23.23 0.91
N VAL A 230 -1.06 -22.25 0.80
CA VAL A 230 -0.53 -21.79 -0.49
C VAL A 230 0.27 -22.91 -1.15
N LYS A 231 0.05 -23.11 -2.46
CA LYS A 231 0.70 -24.14 -3.29
C LYS A 231 1.63 -23.56 -4.35
N GLU A 232 1.45 -22.29 -4.70
CA GLU A 232 2.26 -21.59 -5.69
C GLU A 232 2.75 -20.28 -5.10
N VAL A 233 4.08 -20.11 -5.05
CA VAL A 233 4.73 -18.86 -4.63
C VAL A 233 5.47 -18.26 -5.81
N MET A 234 5.18 -16.99 -6.12
CA MET A 234 5.93 -16.23 -7.12
C MET A 234 6.88 -15.27 -6.42
N LEU A 235 8.18 -15.45 -6.65
CA LEU A 235 9.21 -14.54 -6.14
C LEU A 235 9.24 -13.28 -7.00
N LEU A 236 9.05 -12.11 -6.39
CA LEU A 236 8.88 -10.83 -7.06
C LEU A 236 10.09 -9.92 -6.84
N GLY A 237 10.53 -9.27 -7.92
CA GLY A 237 11.57 -8.25 -7.94
C GLY A 237 11.63 -7.56 -9.29
N GLN A 238 12.25 -6.38 -9.38
CA GLN A 238 12.45 -5.69 -10.66
C GLN A 238 13.56 -6.34 -11.50
N ASN A 239 14.56 -6.92 -10.84
CA ASN A 239 15.64 -7.69 -11.45
C ASN A 239 16.07 -8.81 -10.49
N VAL A 240 15.33 -9.91 -10.46
CA VAL A 240 15.56 -11.02 -9.52
C VAL A 240 16.97 -11.64 -9.62
N ASN A 241 17.62 -11.51 -10.79
CA ASN A 241 18.98 -12.02 -10.98
C ASN A 241 20.06 -11.23 -10.20
N SER A 242 19.76 -10.01 -9.75
CA SER A 242 20.64 -9.22 -8.90
C SER A 242 20.33 -9.35 -7.40
N TYR A 243 19.44 -10.27 -7.02
CA TYR A 243 19.16 -10.54 -5.62
C TYR A 243 20.46 -10.89 -4.86
N GLY A 244 20.61 -10.28 -3.69
CA GLY A 244 21.75 -10.48 -2.80
C GLY A 244 22.97 -9.61 -3.11
N ASN A 245 23.02 -8.90 -4.25
CA ASN A 245 24.13 -7.98 -4.55
C ASN A 245 24.24 -6.80 -3.58
N THR A 246 23.21 -6.53 -2.79
CA THR A 246 23.18 -5.43 -1.81
C THR A 246 23.60 -5.84 -0.41
N PHE A 247 23.91 -7.11 -0.18
CA PHE A 247 24.44 -7.60 1.10
C PHE A 247 25.95 -7.35 1.20
N GLU A 248 26.45 -7.23 2.41
CA GLU A 248 27.89 -7.09 2.67
C GLU A 248 28.67 -8.32 2.17
N GLU A 249 28.13 -9.50 2.39
CA GLU A 249 28.59 -10.74 1.77
C GLU A 249 27.63 -11.12 0.64
N PRO A 250 28.07 -11.07 -0.64
CA PRO A 250 27.21 -11.37 -1.77
C PRO A 250 26.57 -12.77 -1.65
N PHE A 251 25.26 -12.81 -1.82
CA PHE A 251 24.46 -14.03 -1.78
C PHE A 251 23.63 -14.11 -3.07
N SER A 252 23.91 -15.11 -3.89
CA SER A 252 23.23 -15.20 -5.20
C SER A 252 21.82 -15.77 -5.07
N PHE A 253 20.96 -15.44 -6.04
CA PHE A 253 19.60 -15.98 -6.12
C PHE A 253 19.59 -17.52 -6.25
N ALA A 254 20.65 -18.13 -6.78
CA ALA A 254 20.76 -19.58 -6.96
C ALA A 254 21.13 -20.33 -5.67
N GLN A 255 21.67 -19.65 -4.66
CA GLN A 255 21.97 -20.21 -3.34
C GLN A 255 20.73 -20.31 -2.47
#